data_8de33f35cf0ce22361d5727d33968da3
#
_entry.id   8de33f35cf0ce22361d5727d33968da3
#
_cell.length_a   1.000
_cell.length_b   1.000
_cell.length_c   1.000
_cell.angle_alpha   90.00
_cell.angle_beta   90.00
_cell.angle_gamma   90.00
#
_symmetry.space_group_name_H-M   'P 1'
#
loop_
_entity.id
_entity.type
_entity.pdbx_description
1 polymer ?
#
loop_
_entity_poly.entity_id
_entity_poly.type
_entity_poly.pdbx_seq_one_letter_code
_entity_poly.pdbx_strand_id
1 'polypeptide(L)'
;MAFEKTIPLNEFITLQRGFDLPQDKRIKGDIPVIASTGIVGYHNEEKVQAPGVVIGRSGSIGGGQYITNNFWPLNTTLWVKDFKGHHPRFVYYLLKSIDFSQFNVGSGVPTLNRNHLSGVLVADTSYSYEKEVSNVIGILDDKINLNKKINQTLEQMSQTLFKSWFVDFDPVIDNALDAGNPIPEALQSRAELRQKVRNSADFKPLPAEIRSLFPSEFEETELGWVPKGWKIDNIGGLSDKIFSGGTPNTSTEEYWNGALNWFSSGETRNALIIETEKKITATGVKNSSTRLSVAGDILIASAGQGHTRGQTSLNTIDTYINQSVVCIRPIKPSYSTWLYFNLSSRYTEMRAISDSHSIRGSLTTKLISSMKVASPTDELISLFDINCSVFISKIKNNLELRTYPKRNCQIIQYDNF
;
A
#
# COMPACT_ATOMS: atom_id res chain seq x y z
N MET A 1 11.92 -34.16 3.62
CA MET A 1 13.29 -34.67 3.83
C MET A 1 13.74 -34.15 5.18
N ALA A 2 13.93 -35.03 6.17
CA ALA A 2 14.55 -34.65 7.43
C ALA A 2 16.04 -34.43 7.14
N PHE A 3 16.60 -33.29 7.56
CA PHE A 3 18.04 -33.10 7.48
C PHE A 3 18.70 -34.00 8.51
N GLU A 4 19.65 -34.83 8.07
CA GLU A 4 20.29 -35.84 8.92
C GLU A 4 21.20 -35.23 10.00
N LYS A 5 21.58 -33.95 9.86
CA LYS A 5 22.50 -33.27 10.76
C LYS A 5 22.10 -31.83 11.01
N THR A 6 22.15 -31.41 12.25
CA THR A 6 22.01 -30.02 12.67
C THR A 6 23.26 -29.55 13.39
N ILE A 7 23.58 -28.26 13.28
CA ILE A 7 24.70 -27.63 13.97
C ILE A 7 24.24 -26.34 14.66
N PRO A 8 24.92 -25.90 15.71
CA PRO A 8 24.65 -24.61 16.34
C PRO A 8 24.86 -23.44 15.38
N LEU A 9 24.02 -22.41 15.47
CA LEU A 9 24.08 -21.21 14.61
C LEU A 9 25.44 -20.52 14.62
N ASN A 10 26.15 -20.54 15.76
CA ASN A 10 27.50 -19.96 15.86
C ASN A 10 28.58 -20.83 15.16
N GLU A 11 28.31 -22.08 14.87
CA GLU A 11 29.13 -22.91 14.00
C GLU A 11 28.81 -22.68 12.52
N PHE A 12 27.57 -22.32 12.21
CA PHE A 12 27.08 -22.04 10.87
C PHE A 12 27.50 -20.65 10.36
N ILE A 13 27.36 -19.59 11.18
CA ILE A 13 27.73 -18.21 10.85
C ILE A 13 28.32 -17.48 12.05
N THR A 14 28.95 -16.32 11.80
CA THR A 14 29.38 -15.41 12.86
C THR A 14 28.56 -14.13 12.80
N LEU A 15 27.76 -13.88 13.85
CA LEU A 15 27.02 -12.62 14.00
C LEU A 15 27.84 -11.57 14.76
N GLN A 16 27.80 -10.32 14.30
CA GLN A 16 28.42 -9.17 14.95
C GLN A 16 27.42 -8.03 15.10
N ARG A 17 27.51 -7.27 16.21
CA ARG A 17 26.79 -6.01 16.38
C ARG A 17 27.27 -4.98 15.38
N GLY A 18 26.34 -4.20 14.80
CA GLY A 18 26.66 -3.06 13.94
C GLY A 18 27.29 -1.90 14.71
N PHE A 19 27.58 -0.83 13.99
CA PHE A 19 28.40 0.29 14.42
C PHE A 19 27.54 1.51 14.76
N ASP A 20 28.05 2.34 15.66
CA ASP A 20 27.39 3.60 15.98
C ASP A 20 27.65 4.63 14.85
N LEU A 21 26.58 5.28 14.39
CA LEU A 21 26.62 6.39 13.45
C LEU A 21 25.46 7.34 13.75
N PRO A 22 25.61 8.31 14.65
CA PRO A 22 24.63 9.34 14.93
C PRO A 22 24.22 10.10 13.67
N GLN A 23 22.99 10.60 13.65
CA GLN A 23 22.44 11.24 12.44
C GLN A 23 23.22 12.52 12.02
N ASP A 24 23.68 13.28 13.01
CA ASP A 24 24.48 14.48 12.85
C ASP A 24 25.89 14.24 12.28
N LYS A 25 26.39 12.99 12.39
CA LYS A 25 27.69 12.57 11.86
C LYS A 25 27.62 11.94 10.45
N ARG A 26 26.41 11.84 9.89
CA ARG A 26 26.25 11.30 8.55
C ARG A 26 26.64 12.33 7.50
N ILE A 27 27.61 11.99 6.66
CA ILE A 27 28.04 12.79 5.52
C ILE A 27 27.26 12.31 4.30
N LYS A 28 26.80 13.23 3.46
CA LYS A 28 26.05 12.91 2.23
C LYS A 28 26.85 11.96 1.33
N GLY A 29 26.23 10.85 0.93
CA GLY A 29 26.79 9.82 0.06
C GLY A 29 25.72 8.81 -0.37
N ASP A 30 26.13 7.71 -0.97
CA ASP A 30 25.25 6.69 -1.56
C ASP A 30 25.28 5.34 -0.81
N ILE A 31 26.08 5.25 0.24
CA ILE A 31 26.19 4.03 1.05
C ILE A 31 25.00 3.93 1.99
N PRO A 32 24.15 2.89 1.88
CA PRO A 32 22.98 2.75 2.70
C PRO A 32 23.35 2.48 4.17
N VAL A 33 22.68 3.21 5.07
CA VAL A 33 22.78 3.05 6.52
C VAL A 33 21.59 2.18 6.96
N ILE A 34 21.90 0.99 7.50
CA ILE A 34 20.93 -0.06 7.80
C ILE A 34 20.63 -0.11 9.28
N ALA A 35 19.36 0.12 9.66
CA ALA A 35 18.83 -0.08 11.00
C ALA A 35 18.00 -1.36 11.09
N SER A 36 17.50 -1.67 12.29
CA SER A 36 16.56 -2.79 12.52
C SER A 36 15.27 -2.70 11.69
N THR A 37 14.88 -1.50 11.28
CA THR A 37 13.66 -1.23 10.48
C THR A 37 13.91 -1.11 8.98
N GLY A 38 15.18 -1.18 8.52
CA GLY A 38 15.53 -1.01 7.12
C GLY A 38 16.54 0.12 6.90
N ILE A 39 16.58 0.65 5.67
CA ILE A 39 17.43 1.79 5.30
C ILE A 39 16.88 3.05 5.99
N VAL A 40 17.73 3.72 6.78
CA VAL A 40 17.36 4.93 7.53
C VAL A 40 18.16 6.17 7.07
N GLY A 41 18.80 6.10 5.94
CA GLY A 41 19.57 7.17 5.32
C GLY A 41 20.77 6.64 4.58
N TYR A 42 21.65 7.56 4.19
CA TYR A 42 22.85 7.25 3.42
C TYR A 42 24.07 7.94 4.04
N HIS A 43 25.27 7.41 3.75
CA HIS A 43 26.55 7.91 4.21
C HIS A 43 27.58 7.79 3.08
N ASN A 44 28.73 8.41 3.23
CA ASN A 44 29.81 8.37 2.23
C ASN A 44 30.82 7.23 2.45
N GLU A 45 30.72 6.52 3.58
CA GLU A 45 31.63 5.42 3.93
C GLU A 45 30.88 4.13 4.20
N GLU A 46 31.42 2.99 3.79
CA GLU A 46 30.98 1.66 4.14
C GLU A 46 31.74 1.10 5.35
N LYS A 47 31.13 0.17 6.05
CA LYS A 47 31.77 -0.68 7.08
C LYS A 47 31.75 -2.15 6.72
N VAL A 48 30.88 -2.54 5.79
CA VAL A 48 30.71 -3.93 5.37
C VAL A 48 30.54 -3.96 3.86
N GLN A 49 31.28 -4.86 3.21
CA GLN A 49 31.15 -5.14 1.78
C GLN A 49 29.96 -6.08 1.51
N ALA A 50 29.35 -5.89 0.35
CA ALA A 50 28.28 -6.76 -0.16
C ALA A 50 28.86 -8.13 -0.64
N PRO A 51 28.00 -9.19 -0.64
CA PRO A 51 26.64 -9.24 -0.12
C PRO A 51 26.63 -9.33 1.40
N GLY A 52 25.65 -8.67 2.03
CA GLY A 52 25.48 -8.70 3.47
C GLY A 52 24.12 -9.23 3.93
N VAL A 53 24.08 -9.79 5.13
CA VAL A 53 22.84 -10.19 5.80
C VAL A 53 22.78 -9.51 7.15
N VAL A 54 21.64 -8.85 7.42
CA VAL A 54 21.43 -8.04 8.63
C VAL A 54 20.10 -8.43 9.25
N ILE A 55 20.07 -8.64 10.59
CA ILE A 55 18.83 -8.82 11.36
C ILE A 55 18.70 -7.71 12.41
N GLY A 56 17.46 -7.41 12.80
CA GLY A 56 17.19 -6.44 13.87
C GLY A 56 17.64 -6.96 15.23
N ARG A 57 18.37 -6.12 15.97
CA ARG A 57 18.85 -6.41 17.33
C ARG A 57 18.04 -5.67 18.40
N SER A 58 17.64 -4.44 18.15
CA SER A 58 16.96 -3.58 19.13
C SER A 58 15.81 -2.80 18.48
N GLY A 59 14.69 -2.71 19.18
CA GLY A 59 13.43 -2.16 18.68
C GLY A 59 12.63 -3.17 17.86
N SER A 60 12.95 -3.34 16.59
CA SER A 60 12.41 -4.42 15.74
C SER A 60 13.43 -5.55 15.72
N ILE A 61 13.17 -6.63 16.43
CA ILE A 61 14.10 -7.78 16.54
C ILE A 61 13.84 -8.81 15.46
N GLY A 62 14.91 -9.49 14.99
CA GLY A 62 14.81 -10.52 13.94
C GLY A 62 14.57 -9.96 12.57
N GLY A 63 13.68 -10.58 11.83
CA GLY A 63 13.41 -10.26 10.43
C GLY A 63 14.56 -10.70 9.52
N GLY A 64 15.16 -9.79 8.80
CA GLY A 64 16.31 -10.05 7.95
C GLY A 64 16.26 -9.16 6.71
N GLN A 65 17.43 -8.68 6.34
CA GLN A 65 17.66 -7.87 5.14
C GLN A 65 18.84 -8.45 4.40
N TYR A 66 18.65 -8.71 3.10
CA TYR A 66 19.73 -9.09 2.19
C TYR A 66 20.20 -7.85 1.45
N ILE A 67 21.46 -7.47 1.64
CA ILE A 67 22.03 -6.22 1.14
C ILE A 67 22.99 -6.53 0.00
N THR A 68 22.72 -5.95 -1.16
CA THR A 68 23.48 -6.18 -2.41
C THR A 68 24.55 -5.12 -2.70
N ASN A 69 24.54 -4.02 -1.95
CA ASN A 69 25.54 -2.95 -2.04
C ASN A 69 26.36 -2.89 -0.76
N ASN A 70 27.53 -2.31 -0.81
CA ASN A 70 28.29 -2.02 0.40
C ASN A 70 27.45 -1.14 1.35
N PHE A 71 27.58 -1.32 2.66
CA PHE A 71 26.65 -0.71 3.61
C PHE A 71 27.28 -0.41 4.98
N TRP A 72 26.54 0.38 5.76
CA TRP A 72 26.85 0.65 7.17
C TRP A 72 25.73 0.06 8.05
N PRO A 73 25.96 -1.08 8.76
CA PRO A 73 25.00 -1.61 9.72
C PRO A 73 25.06 -0.82 11.02
N LEU A 74 23.92 -0.29 11.49
CA LEU A 74 23.84 0.43 12.76
C LEU A 74 23.88 -0.50 13.97
N ASN A 75 24.23 0.05 15.12
CA ASN A 75 24.28 -0.63 16.42
C ASN A 75 22.96 -1.28 16.85
N THR A 76 21.83 -0.91 16.22
CA THR A 76 20.52 -1.54 16.41
C THR A 76 20.36 -2.86 15.66
N THR A 77 21.40 -3.32 14.96
CA THR A 77 21.41 -4.54 14.15
C THR A 77 22.47 -5.54 14.60
N LEU A 78 22.27 -6.80 14.20
CA LEU A 78 23.31 -7.82 14.07
C LEU A 78 23.51 -8.09 12.58
N TRP A 79 24.75 -8.19 12.13
CA TRP A 79 25.09 -8.53 10.74
C TRP A 79 25.99 -9.75 10.69
N VAL A 80 25.94 -10.49 9.60
CA VAL A 80 26.77 -11.70 9.39
C VAL A 80 28.17 -11.26 8.99
N LYS A 81 29.11 -11.39 9.93
CA LYS A 81 30.52 -11.04 9.73
C LYS A 81 31.24 -12.12 8.92
N ASP A 82 30.88 -13.37 9.12
CA ASP A 82 31.48 -14.50 8.46
C ASP A 82 30.41 -15.54 8.16
N PHE A 83 30.30 -15.88 6.89
CA PHE A 83 29.36 -16.88 6.38
C PHE A 83 29.90 -18.32 6.49
N LYS A 84 31.16 -18.51 6.91
CA LYS A 84 31.82 -19.83 7.10
C LYS A 84 31.65 -20.78 5.91
N GLY A 85 31.65 -20.23 4.71
CA GLY A 85 31.49 -21.01 3.49
C GLY A 85 30.04 -21.25 3.04
N HIS A 86 29.04 -20.78 3.83
CA HIS A 86 27.63 -20.89 3.47
C HIS A 86 27.20 -19.79 2.48
N HIS A 87 26.16 -20.10 1.68
CA HIS A 87 25.67 -19.20 0.66
C HIS A 87 24.93 -17.99 1.29
N PRO A 88 25.34 -16.73 1.06
CA PRO A 88 24.80 -15.56 1.78
C PRO A 88 23.27 -15.39 1.68
N ARG A 89 22.70 -15.65 0.49
CA ARG A 89 21.24 -15.54 0.29
C ARG A 89 20.47 -16.68 1.00
N PHE A 90 21.09 -17.87 1.15
CA PHE A 90 20.52 -18.94 1.96
C PHE A 90 20.51 -18.57 3.44
N VAL A 91 21.62 -18.06 3.94
CA VAL A 91 21.71 -17.55 5.33
C VAL A 91 20.64 -16.48 5.61
N TYR A 92 20.38 -15.59 4.66
CA TYR A 92 19.28 -14.65 4.77
C TYR A 92 17.93 -15.33 4.94
N TYR A 93 17.58 -16.32 4.11
CA TYR A 93 16.31 -17.03 4.23
C TYR A 93 16.22 -17.86 5.51
N LEU A 94 17.30 -18.51 5.89
CA LEU A 94 17.41 -19.25 7.14
C LEU A 94 17.15 -18.34 8.35
N LEU A 95 17.85 -17.22 8.46
CA LEU A 95 17.63 -16.28 9.55
C LEU A 95 16.20 -15.70 9.54
N LYS A 96 15.63 -15.47 8.38
CA LYS A 96 14.25 -14.98 8.24
C LYS A 96 13.19 -16.00 8.69
N SER A 97 13.50 -17.30 8.66
CA SER A 97 12.60 -18.38 9.10
C SER A 97 12.60 -18.58 10.63
N ILE A 98 13.60 -18.05 11.36
CA ILE A 98 13.70 -18.19 12.80
C ILE A 98 12.75 -17.20 13.49
N ASP A 99 11.95 -17.70 14.44
CA ASP A 99 11.18 -16.83 15.32
C ASP A 99 12.10 -16.29 16.44
N PHE A 100 12.53 -15.05 16.26
CA PHE A 100 13.39 -14.39 17.22
C PHE A 100 12.66 -13.84 18.46
N SER A 101 11.34 -13.85 18.51
CA SER A 101 10.56 -13.30 19.64
C SER A 101 10.87 -14.03 20.96
N GLN A 102 11.13 -15.33 20.88
CA GLN A 102 11.49 -16.19 22.01
C GLN A 102 12.86 -15.84 22.66
N PHE A 103 13.72 -15.10 21.96
CA PHE A 103 15.04 -14.68 22.42
C PHE A 103 15.07 -13.23 22.90
N ASN A 104 13.90 -12.60 23.06
CA ASN A 104 13.82 -11.23 23.55
C ASN A 104 14.24 -11.13 25.02
N VAL A 105 15.24 -10.31 25.31
CA VAL A 105 15.76 -10.05 26.67
C VAL A 105 15.45 -8.63 27.18
N GLY A 106 14.77 -7.81 26.34
CA GLY A 106 14.41 -6.44 26.69
C GLY A 106 13.06 -6.37 27.42
N SER A 107 13.01 -5.72 28.58
CA SER A 107 11.79 -5.50 29.36
C SER A 107 10.92 -4.34 28.83
N GLY A 108 11.49 -3.37 28.13
CA GLY A 108 10.78 -2.22 27.55
C GLY A 108 10.96 -2.15 26.03
N VAL A 109 12.20 -2.20 25.56
CA VAL A 109 12.52 -2.24 24.13
C VAL A 109 12.97 -3.65 23.77
N PRO A 110 12.30 -4.35 22.84
CA PRO A 110 12.73 -5.67 22.39
C PRO A 110 14.21 -5.67 22.00
N THR A 111 14.99 -6.61 22.52
CA THR A 111 16.43 -6.66 22.31
C THR A 111 16.91 -8.11 22.20
N LEU A 112 17.73 -8.40 21.17
CA LEU A 112 18.42 -9.67 20.99
C LEU A 112 19.85 -9.60 21.54
N ASN A 113 20.25 -10.64 22.27
CA ASN A 113 21.64 -10.89 22.59
C ASN A 113 22.17 -12.01 21.68
N ARG A 114 23.24 -11.74 20.92
CA ARG A 114 23.84 -12.72 20.00
C ARG A 114 24.26 -14.02 20.71
N ASN A 115 24.62 -13.95 21.99
CA ASN A 115 25.05 -15.12 22.76
C ASN A 115 23.87 -16.09 22.98
N HIS A 116 22.63 -15.60 23.06
CA HIS A 116 21.45 -16.45 23.19
C HIS A 116 21.10 -17.14 21.86
N LEU A 117 21.58 -16.62 20.73
CA LEU A 117 21.37 -17.22 19.41
C LEU A 117 22.41 -18.31 19.10
N SER A 118 23.50 -18.36 19.83
CA SER A 118 24.64 -19.26 19.55
C SER A 118 24.26 -20.75 19.53
N GLY A 119 23.33 -21.14 20.41
CA GLY A 119 22.87 -22.52 20.54
C GLY A 119 21.65 -22.88 19.70
N VAL A 120 21.11 -21.97 18.87
CA VAL A 120 20.00 -22.28 17.95
C VAL A 120 20.48 -23.30 16.93
N LEU A 121 19.80 -24.47 16.88
CA LEU A 121 20.14 -25.51 15.93
C LEU A 121 19.59 -25.18 14.54
N VAL A 122 20.44 -25.30 13.54
CA VAL A 122 20.11 -25.11 12.12
C VAL A 122 20.56 -26.32 11.31
N ALA A 123 19.91 -26.58 10.21
CA ALA A 123 20.27 -27.68 9.31
C ALA A 123 21.67 -27.47 8.74
N ASP A 124 22.53 -28.46 8.85
CA ASP A 124 23.84 -28.50 8.21
C ASP A 124 23.64 -28.95 6.74
N THR A 125 23.91 -28.06 5.81
CA THR A 125 23.60 -28.26 4.38
C THR A 125 24.83 -28.01 3.50
N SER A 126 24.88 -28.65 2.34
CA SER A 126 25.96 -28.40 1.38
C SER A 126 25.73 -27.05 0.65
N TYR A 127 26.81 -26.37 0.29
CA TYR A 127 26.77 -25.13 -0.47
C TYR A 127 25.98 -25.26 -1.80
N SER A 128 26.06 -26.43 -2.46
CA SER A 128 25.30 -26.69 -3.69
C SER A 128 23.78 -26.65 -3.44
N TYR A 129 23.33 -27.35 -2.39
CA TYR A 129 21.92 -27.32 -1.96
C TYR A 129 21.46 -25.92 -1.58
N GLU A 130 22.25 -25.19 -0.79
CA GLU A 130 21.95 -23.82 -0.37
C GLU A 130 21.79 -22.89 -1.57
N LYS A 131 22.66 -23.03 -2.58
CA LYS A 131 22.60 -22.27 -3.82
C LYS A 131 21.33 -22.55 -4.61
N GLU A 132 20.94 -23.83 -4.74
CA GLU A 132 19.72 -24.22 -5.45
C GLU A 132 18.46 -23.67 -4.75
N VAL A 133 18.36 -23.87 -3.44
CA VAL A 133 17.24 -23.32 -2.63
C VAL A 133 17.19 -21.81 -2.73
N SER A 134 18.34 -21.13 -2.62
CA SER A 134 18.43 -19.67 -2.73
C SER A 134 18.00 -19.17 -4.10
N ASN A 135 18.32 -19.89 -5.16
CA ASN A 135 17.90 -19.51 -6.51
C ASN A 135 16.38 -19.61 -6.66
N VAL A 136 15.77 -20.70 -6.21
CA VAL A 136 14.32 -20.89 -6.32
C VAL A 136 13.57 -19.83 -5.50
N ILE A 137 13.90 -19.68 -4.22
CA ILE A 137 13.25 -18.70 -3.35
C ILE A 137 13.55 -17.26 -3.85
N GLY A 138 14.77 -17.04 -4.33
CA GLY A 138 15.21 -15.77 -4.86
C GLY A 138 14.41 -15.28 -6.06
N ILE A 139 14.11 -16.17 -7.00
CA ILE A 139 13.24 -15.84 -8.15
C ILE A 139 11.86 -15.38 -7.67
N LEU A 140 11.31 -16.05 -6.65
CA LEU A 140 10.01 -15.67 -6.09
C LEU A 140 10.06 -14.30 -5.40
N ASP A 141 11.08 -14.03 -4.58
CA ASP A 141 11.27 -12.74 -3.92
C ASP A 141 11.48 -11.61 -4.93
N ASP A 142 12.31 -11.83 -5.95
CA ASP A 142 12.56 -10.85 -7.01
C ASP A 142 11.27 -10.55 -7.78
N LYS A 143 10.44 -11.57 -8.06
CA LYS A 143 9.12 -11.39 -8.68
C LYS A 143 8.16 -10.60 -7.80
N ILE A 144 8.13 -10.89 -6.50
CA ILE A 144 7.31 -10.13 -5.52
C ILE A 144 7.75 -8.67 -5.48
N ASN A 145 9.05 -8.40 -5.45
CA ASN A 145 9.59 -7.04 -5.42
C ASN A 145 9.32 -6.28 -6.73
N LEU A 146 9.46 -6.95 -7.87
CA LEU A 146 9.11 -6.39 -9.17
C LEU A 146 7.62 -6.04 -9.24
N ASN A 147 6.74 -6.96 -8.82
CA ASN A 147 5.30 -6.71 -8.78
C ASN A 147 4.92 -5.53 -7.87
N LYS A 148 5.61 -5.35 -6.73
CA LYS A 148 5.41 -4.17 -5.86
C LYS A 148 5.74 -2.87 -6.59
N LYS A 149 6.89 -2.81 -7.28
CA LYS A 149 7.29 -1.63 -8.06
C LYS A 149 6.32 -1.34 -9.20
N ILE A 150 5.88 -2.39 -9.92
CA ILE A 150 4.86 -2.27 -10.97
C ILE A 150 3.57 -1.69 -10.37
N ASN A 151 3.09 -2.21 -9.25
CA ASN A 151 1.87 -1.73 -8.61
C ASN A 151 1.98 -0.23 -8.24
N GLN A 152 3.09 0.18 -7.63
CA GLN A 152 3.33 1.59 -7.30
C GLN A 152 3.30 2.48 -8.54
N THR A 153 3.93 2.05 -9.64
CA THR A 153 3.91 2.79 -10.90
C THR A 153 2.49 2.89 -11.47
N LEU A 154 1.73 1.79 -11.48
CA LEU A 154 0.36 1.78 -11.99
C LEU A 154 -0.58 2.66 -11.15
N GLU A 155 -0.43 2.66 -9.82
CA GLU A 155 -1.15 3.57 -8.92
C GLU A 155 -0.82 5.03 -9.23
N GLN A 156 0.45 5.37 -9.37
CA GLN A 156 0.90 6.72 -9.72
C GLN A 156 0.38 7.15 -11.10
N MET A 157 0.39 6.27 -12.10
CA MET A 157 -0.16 6.54 -13.42
C MET A 157 -1.66 6.86 -13.35
N SER A 158 -2.42 6.05 -12.61
CA SER A 158 -3.87 6.25 -12.43
C SER A 158 -4.18 7.56 -11.70
N GLN A 159 -3.45 7.87 -10.63
CA GLN A 159 -3.59 9.12 -9.87
C GLN A 159 -3.21 10.34 -10.73
N THR A 160 -2.16 10.24 -11.53
CA THR A 160 -1.71 11.31 -12.43
C THR A 160 -2.73 11.55 -13.52
N LEU A 161 -3.29 10.48 -14.11
CA LEU A 161 -4.34 10.59 -15.12
C LEU A 161 -5.60 11.24 -14.53
N PHE A 162 -6.05 10.81 -13.35
CA PHE A 162 -7.18 11.40 -12.65
C PHE A 162 -6.94 12.90 -12.38
N LYS A 163 -5.78 13.23 -11.83
CA LYS A 163 -5.42 14.60 -11.52
C LYS A 163 -5.40 15.48 -12.76
N SER A 164 -4.77 15.03 -13.84
CA SER A 164 -4.68 15.75 -15.11
C SER A 164 -6.05 16.02 -15.72
N TRP A 165 -6.97 15.05 -15.71
CA TRP A 165 -8.26 15.16 -16.37
C TRP A 165 -9.32 15.89 -15.53
N PHE A 166 -9.37 15.66 -14.23
CA PHE A 166 -10.50 16.02 -13.36
C PHE A 166 -10.17 17.01 -12.24
N VAL A 167 -8.89 17.35 -12.06
CA VAL A 167 -8.45 18.32 -11.03
C VAL A 167 -7.71 19.48 -11.67
N ASP A 168 -6.71 19.20 -12.49
CA ASP A 168 -5.89 20.22 -13.18
C ASP A 168 -6.51 20.65 -14.51
N PHE A 169 -7.48 19.90 -15.06
CA PHE A 169 -8.20 20.14 -16.32
C PHE A 169 -7.28 20.29 -17.52
N ASP A 170 -6.15 19.59 -17.58
CA ASP A 170 -5.15 19.71 -18.64
C ASP A 170 -5.72 19.62 -20.05
N PRO A 171 -6.60 18.63 -20.39
CA PRO A 171 -7.17 18.55 -21.72
C PRO A 171 -8.08 19.74 -22.09
N VAL A 172 -8.78 20.30 -21.10
CA VAL A 172 -9.63 21.49 -21.30
C VAL A 172 -8.79 22.72 -21.54
N ILE A 173 -7.69 22.88 -20.76
CA ILE A 173 -6.72 23.96 -20.97
C ILE A 173 -6.09 23.84 -22.35
N ASP A 174 -5.68 22.64 -22.78
CA ASP A 174 -5.12 22.42 -24.10
C ASP A 174 -6.13 22.79 -25.21
N ASN A 175 -7.41 22.44 -25.04
CA ASN A 175 -8.47 22.81 -25.98
C ASN A 175 -8.72 24.33 -26.00
N ALA A 176 -8.72 24.97 -24.83
CA ALA A 176 -8.88 26.41 -24.72
C ALA A 176 -7.73 27.18 -25.40
N LEU A 177 -6.48 26.73 -25.20
CA LEU A 177 -5.30 27.31 -25.84
C LEU A 177 -5.36 27.19 -27.36
N ASP A 178 -5.80 26.05 -27.90
CA ASP A 178 -5.91 25.84 -29.34
C ASP A 178 -7.07 26.65 -29.97
N ALA A 179 -8.15 26.81 -29.22
CA ALA A 179 -9.32 27.61 -29.68
C ALA A 179 -9.13 29.12 -29.47
N GLY A 180 -8.09 29.57 -28.74
CA GLY A 180 -7.91 30.96 -28.34
C GLY A 180 -8.94 31.44 -27.32
N ASN A 181 -9.56 30.53 -26.57
CA ASN A 181 -10.55 30.85 -25.56
C ASN A 181 -9.87 31.39 -24.28
N PRO A 182 -10.54 32.28 -23.53
CA PRO A 182 -10.00 32.81 -22.28
C PRO A 182 -9.86 31.70 -21.22
N ILE A 183 -8.73 31.69 -20.52
CA ILE A 183 -8.47 30.81 -19.37
C ILE A 183 -8.61 31.65 -18.10
N PRO A 184 -9.39 31.20 -17.10
CA PRO A 184 -9.56 31.90 -15.84
C PRO A 184 -8.24 32.20 -15.13
N GLU A 185 -8.16 33.31 -14.42
CA GLU A 185 -6.94 33.74 -13.68
C GLU A 185 -6.47 32.63 -12.70
N ALA A 186 -7.41 32.00 -12.01
CA ALA A 186 -7.11 30.89 -11.08
C ALA A 186 -6.42 29.69 -11.76
N LEU A 187 -6.49 29.54 -13.06
CA LEU A 187 -5.89 28.44 -13.83
C LEU A 187 -4.69 28.90 -14.69
N GLN A 188 -4.30 30.17 -14.67
CA GLN A 188 -3.22 30.73 -15.50
C GLN A 188 -1.88 30.02 -15.25
N SER A 189 -1.50 29.82 -13.99
CA SER A 189 -0.26 29.12 -13.66
C SER A 189 -0.21 27.70 -14.24
N ARG A 190 -1.35 27.02 -14.27
CA ARG A 190 -1.45 25.70 -14.88
C ARG A 190 -1.37 25.78 -16.41
N ALA A 191 -2.01 26.78 -17.01
CA ALA A 191 -1.96 27.03 -18.45
C ALA A 191 -0.52 27.30 -18.93
N GLU A 192 0.25 28.10 -18.19
CA GLU A 192 1.66 28.35 -18.47
C GLU A 192 2.51 27.07 -18.44
N LEU A 193 2.27 26.20 -17.42
CA LEU A 193 2.91 24.91 -17.35
C LEU A 193 2.55 24.03 -18.55
N ARG A 194 1.25 23.99 -18.93
CA ARG A 194 0.77 23.24 -20.10
C ARG A 194 1.41 23.76 -21.38
N GLN A 195 1.51 25.07 -21.55
CA GLN A 195 2.16 25.66 -22.72
C GLN A 195 3.63 25.23 -22.83
N LYS A 196 4.37 25.21 -21.71
CA LYS A 196 5.76 24.71 -21.66
C LYS A 196 5.84 23.23 -22.04
N VAL A 197 4.95 22.40 -21.50
CA VAL A 197 4.90 20.96 -21.82
C VAL A 197 4.58 20.75 -23.29
N ARG A 198 3.62 21.48 -23.85
CA ARG A 198 3.23 21.40 -25.26
C ARG A 198 4.34 21.81 -26.23
N ASN A 199 5.21 22.70 -25.80
CA ASN A 199 6.37 23.15 -26.59
C ASN A 199 7.57 22.20 -26.48
N SER A 200 7.49 21.16 -25.65
CA SER A 200 8.57 20.17 -25.53
C SER A 200 8.57 19.17 -26.68
N ALA A 201 9.75 18.69 -27.06
CA ALA A 201 9.90 17.72 -28.16
C ALA A 201 9.19 16.37 -27.87
N ASP A 202 8.99 16.04 -26.60
CA ASP A 202 8.38 14.77 -26.17
C ASP A 202 6.85 14.85 -25.99
N PHE A 203 6.25 16.03 -26.23
CA PHE A 203 4.82 16.21 -26.06
C PHE A 203 4.03 15.35 -27.06
N LYS A 204 3.13 14.55 -26.52
CA LYS A 204 2.16 13.78 -27.28
C LYS A 204 0.76 14.24 -26.90
N PRO A 205 0.00 14.88 -27.81
CA PRO A 205 -1.37 15.25 -27.54
C PRO A 205 -2.23 14.00 -27.33
N LEU A 206 -3.32 14.15 -26.60
CA LEU A 206 -4.35 13.11 -26.53
C LEU A 206 -4.90 12.83 -27.95
N PRO A 207 -5.26 11.56 -28.25
CA PRO A 207 -5.98 11.23 -29.47
C PRO A 207 -7.21 12.13 -29.68
N ALA A 208 -7.49 12.51 -30.91
CA ALA A 208 -8.54 13.47 -31.22
C ALA A 208 -9.92 13.04 -30.69
N GLU A 209 -10.22 11.75 -30.73
CA GLU A 209 -11.48 11.17 -30.24
C GLU A 209 -11.62 11.35 -28.71
N ILE A 210 -10.52 11.20 -27.96
CA ILE A 210 -10.51 11.42 -26.49
C ILE A 210 -10.60 12.91 -26.20
N ARG A 211 -9.83 13.71 -26.94
CA ARG A 211 -9.74 15.14 -26.73
C ARG A 211 -11.06 15.85 -26.95
N SER A 212 -11.85 15.39 -27.93
CA SER A 212 -13.17 15.95 -28.25
C SER A 212 -14.21 15.78 -27.15
N LEU A 213 -13.99 14.90 -26.17
CA LEU A 213 -14.88 14.73 -25.00
C LEU A 213 -14.69 15.83 -23.96
N PHE A 214 -13.63 16.62 -24.07
CA PHE A 214 -13.35 17.74 -23.16
C PHE A 214 -13.78 19.06 -23.80
N PRO A 215 -14.47 19.95 -23.05
CA PRO A 215 -14.81 21.28 -23.54
C PRO A 215 -13.53 22.13 -23.75
N SER A 216 -13.70 23.26 -24.42
CA SER A 216 -12.64 24.25 -24.62
C SER A 216 -12.88 25.55 -23.81
N GLU A 217 -13.86 25.56 -22.93
CA GLU A 217 -14.27 26.70 -22.15
C GLU A 217 -14.46 26.32 -20.67
N PHE A 218 -14.41 27.33 -19.80
CA PHE A 218 -14.66 27.20 -18.38
C PHE A 218 -15.89 28.01 -17.98
N GLU A 219 -16.53 27.63 -16.88
CA GLU A 219 -17.61 28.38 -16.25
C GLU A 219 -17.38 28.46 -14.73
N GLU A 220 -17.79 29.57 -14.13
CA GLU A 220 -17.69 29.78 -12.70
C GLU A 220 -18.86 29.14 -11.97
N THR A 221 -18.59 28.41 -10.93
CA THR A 221 -19.58 27.72 -10.09
C THR A 221 -19.28 27.93 -8.62
N GLU A 222 -20.12 27.40 -7.75
CA GLU A 222 -19.87 27.38 -6.30
C GLU A 222 -18.62 26.57 -5.89
N LEU A 223 -18.08 25.71 -6.76
CA LEU A 223 -16.81 24.99 -6.58
C LEU A 223 -15.62 25.74 -7.19
N GLY A 224 -15.82 26.95 -7.66
CA GLY A 224 -14.87 27.73 -8.45
C GLY A 224 -15.00 27.44 -9.94
N TRP A 225 -13.92 27.63 -10.68
CA TRP A 225 -13.89 27.41 -12.13
C TRP A 225 -13.85 25.92 -12.48
N VAL A 226 -14.83 25.50 -13.27
CA VAL A 226 -14.93 24.11 -13.77
C VAL A 226 -15.06 24.11 -15.30
N PRO A 227 -14.77 22.99 -15.98
CA PRO A 227 -15.02 22.86 -17.40
C PRO A 227 -16.50 23.10 -17.74
N LYS A 228 -16.78 23.89 -18.77
CA LYS A 228 -18.13 24.25 -19.17
C LYS A 228 -18.99 23.04 -19.51
N GLY A 229 -20.19 22.99 -18.95
CA GLY A 229 -21.14 21.89 -19.14
C GLY A 229 -20.95 20.71 -18.21
N TRP A 230 -19.98 20.76 -17.28
CA TRP A 230 -19.91 19.78 -16.20
C TRP A 230 -20.98 20.12 -15.13
N LYS A 231 -21.61 19.09 -14.62
CA LYS A 231 -22.68 19.27 -13.61
C LYS A 231 -22.11 19.38 -12.21
N ILE A 232 -22.62 20.31 -11.41
CA ILE A 232 -22.35 20.30 -9.97
C ILE A 232 -23.34 19.33 -9.32
N ASP A 233 -22.81 18.24 -8.83
CA ASP A 233 -23.56 17.17 -8.18
C ASP A 233 -23.07 16.98 -6.74
N ASN A 234 -23.60 16.01 -6.04
CA ASN A 234 -23.08 15.55 -4.75
C ASN A 234 -22.84 14.04 -4.80
N ILE A 235 -22.02 13.54 -3.88
CA ILE A 235 -21.68 12.12 -3.82
C ILE A 235 -22.93 11.25 -3.67
N GLY A 236 -23.97 11.74 -2.98
CA GLY A 236 -25.26 11.05 -2.85
C GLY A 236 -25.97 10.85 -4.18
N GLY A 237 -25.97 11.88 -5.04
CA GLY A 237 -26.58 11.80 -6.38
C GLY A 237 -25.87 10.86 -7.34
N LEU A 238 -24.59 10.63 -7.12
CA LEU A 238 -23.76 9.70 -7.91
C LEU A 238 -23.72 8.26 -7.32
N SER A 239 -24.49 8.01 -6.26
CA SER A 239 -24.50 6.75 -5.52
C SER A 239 -25.87 6.10 -5.53
N ASP A 240 -25.95 4.79 -5.77
CA ASP A 240 -27.15 3.98 -5.55
C ASP A 240 -27.47 3.89 -4.05
N LYS A 241 -26.42 3.67 -3.23
CA LYS A 241 -26.53 3.55 -1.77
C LYS A 241 -25.30 4.08 -1.07
N ILE A 242 -25.51 4.73 0.09
CA ILE A 242 -24.45 5.07 1.05
C ILE A 242 -24.87 4.51 2.40
N PHE A 243 -24.06 3.64 2.99
CA PHE A 243 -24.41 2.95 4.24
C PHE A 243 -23.19 2.59 5.08
N SER A 244 -23.40 2.35 6.36
CA SER A 244 -22.42 1.74 7.26
C SER A 244 -22.89 0.33 7.66
N GLY A 245 -21.95 -0.47 8.13
CA GLY A 245 -22.24 -1.82 8.60
C GLY A 245 -22.33 -1.93 10.12
N GLY A 246 -21.94 -3.10 10.63
CA GLY A 246 -21.92 -3.42 12.05
C GLY A 246 -20.88 -4.50 12.38
N THR A 247 -20.67 -4.70 13.67
CA THR A 247 -19.75 -5.72 14.18
C THR A 247 -20.57 -6.82 14.88
N PRO A 248 -20.43 -8.08 14.47
CA PRO A 248 -20.97 -9.20 15.25
C PRO A 248 -20.38 -9.18 16.67
N ASN A 249 -21.12 -9.69 17.64
CA ASN A 249 -20.65 -9.75 19.03
C ASN A 249 -19.29 -10.48 19.08
N THR A 250 -18.26 -9.78 19.54
CA THR A 250 -16.88 -10.29 19.54
C THR A 250 -16.62 -11.38 20.56
N SER A 251 -17.46 -11.50 21.59
CA SER A 251 -17.38 -12.58 22.60
C SER A 251 -18.06 -13.87 22.18
N THR A 252 -18.79 -13.89 21.05
CA THR A 252 -19.50 -15.07 20.55
C THR A 252 -18.67 -15.73 19.46
N GLU A 253 -17.88 -16.74 19.82
CA GLU A 253 -16.93 -17.41 18.93
C GLU A 253 -17.58 -17.95 17.64
N GLU A 254 -18.80 -18.47 17.71
CA GLU A 254 -19.54 -19.01 16.57
C GLU A 254 -19.81 -17.98 15.44
N TYR A 255 -19.67 -16.68 15.72
CA TYR A 255 -19.85 -15.62 14.72
C TYR A 255 -18.60 -15.36 13.88
N TRP A 256 -17.45 -15.85 14.33
CA TRP A 256 -16.13 -15.54 13.76
C TRP A 256 -15.49 -16.77 13.10
N ASN A 257 -14.41 -16.51 12.35
CA ASN A 257 -13.58 -17.53 11.68
C ASN A 257 -14.34 -18.39 10.64
N GLY A 258 -15.44 -17.87 10.08
CA GLY A 258 -16.20 -18.52 9.00
C GLY A 258 -15.59 -18.31 7.63
N ALA A 259 -16.41 -18.41 6.57
CA ALA A 259 -16.00 -18.27 5.18
C ALA A 259 -16.20 -16.85 4.61
N LEU A 260 -17.00 -15.99 5.28
CA LEU A 260 -17.41 -14.70 4.76
C LEU A 260 -16.41 -13.61 5.17
N ASN A 261 -15.94 -12.83 4.21
CA ASN A 261 -15.01 -11.72 4.48
C ASN A 261 -15.68 -10.65 5.35
N TRP A 262 -14.94 -10.10 6.31
CA TRP A 262 -15.41 -9.00 7.16
C TRP A 262 -14.31 -7.95 7.31
N PHE A 263 -14.64 -6.74 6.87
CA PHE A 263 -13.73 -5.61 6.71
C PHE A 263 -13.89 -4.59 7.84
N SER A 264 -12.79 -4.18 8.40
CA SER A 264 -12.71 -3.14 9.42
C SER A 264 -12.04 -1.87 8.91
N SER A 265 -12.28 -0.75 9.58
CA SER A 265 -11.71 0.56 9.17
C SER A 265 -10.18 0.60 9.18
N GLY A 266 -9.50 -0.24 9.97
CA GLY A 266 -8.04 -0.33 9.96
C GLY A 266 -7.47 -0.86 8.65
N GLU A 267 -8.25 -1.60 7.88
CA GLU A 267 -7.83 -2.19 6.61
C GLU A 267 -7.88 -1.20 5.43
N THR A 268 -8.48 -0.01 5.61
CA THR A 268 -8.46 1.09 4.61
C THR A 268 -7.06 1.65 4.33
N ARG A 269 -6.03 1.21 5.07
CA ARG A 269 -4.63 1.45 4.69
C ARG A 269 -4.23 0.81 3.35
N ASN A 270 -5.01 -0.16 2.87
CA ASN A 270 -4.84 -0.80 1.57
C ASN A 270 -5.73 -0.09 0.54
N ALA A 271 -5.14 0.40 -0.54
CA ALA A 271 -5.86 1.07 -1.63
C ALA A 271 -6.90 0.17 -2.31
N LEU A 272 -6.54 -1.11 -2.52
CA LEU A 272 -7.44 -2.15 -3.06
C LEU A 272 -7.67 -3.23 -2.02
N ILE A 273 -8.91 -3.63 -1.84
CA ILE A 273 -9.30 -4.73 -0.94
C ILE A 273 -9.47 -6.00 -1.76
N ILE A 274 -8.53 -6.94 -1.57
CA ILE A 274 -8.51 -8.26 -2.23
C ILE A 274 -8.76 -9.41 -1.24
N GLU A 275 -8.61 -9.16 0.04
CA GLU A 275 -8.85 -10.07 1.16
C GLU A 275 -9.12 -9.25 2.42
N THR A 276 -9.61 -9.88 3.48
CA THR A 276 -9.84 -9.26 4.78
C THR A 276 -9.08 -10.00 5.88
N GLU A 277 -8.68 -9.26 6.92
CA GLU A 277 -7.96 -9.82 8.07
C GLU A 277 -8.84 -10.77 8.89
N LYS A 278 -10.15 -10.51 8.92
CA LYS A 278 -11.11 -11.30 9.67
C LYS A 278 -12.20 -11.88 8.76
N LYS A 279 -12.77 -12.97 9.21
CA LYS A 279 -13.92 -13.61 8.57
C LYS A 279 -15.01 -13.86 9.58
N ILE A 280 -16.26 -13.87 9.12
CA ILE A 280 -17.45 -14.15 9.91
C ILE A 280 -18.23 -15.32 9.33
N THR A 281 -19.13 -15.88 10.15
CA THR A 281 -20.04 -16.95 9.75
C THR A 281 -21.36 -16.38 9.26
N ALA A 282 -22.19 -17.21 8.60
CA ALA A 282 -23.56 -16.86 8.25
C ALA A 282 -24.41 -16.54 9.49
N THR A 283 -24.15 -17.22 10.61
CA THR A 283 -24.81 -16.95 11.91
C THR A 283 -24.41 -15.56 12.41
N GLY A 284 -23.14 -15.17 12.30
CA GLY A 284 -22.65 -13.84 12.65
C GLY A 284 -23.29 -12.73 11.80
N VAL A 285 -23.50 -12.97 10.51
CA VAL A 285 -24.23 -12.04 9.63
C VAL A 285 -25.67 -11.90 10.09
N LYS A 286 -26.37 -13.01 10.30
CA LYS A 286 -27.80 -13.02 10.69
C LYS A 286 -28.06 -12.31 12.02
N ASN A 287 -27.12 -12.41 12.97
CA ASN A 287 -27.24 -11.87 14.33
C ASN A 287 -26.52 -10.54 14.55
N SER A 288 -26.25 -9.79 13.49
CA SER A 288 -25.61 -8.48 13.58
C SER A 288 -26.15 -7.50 12.55
N SER A 289 -25.76 -6.22 12.70
CA SER A 289 -26.10 -5.16 11.75
C SER A 289 -25.07 -5.00 10.63
N THR A 290 -24.15 -5.97 10.47
CA THR A 290 -23.18 -5.94 9.37
C THR A 290 -23.89 -5.95 8.01
N ARG A 291 -23.31 -5.30 7.01
CA ARG A 291 -23.89 -5.18 5.67
C ARG A 291 -22.90 -5.57 4.60
N LEU A 292 -23.41 -6.12 3.51
CA LEU A 292 -22.62 -6.57 2.37
C LEU A 292 -22.23 -5.39 1.46
N SER A 293 -20.95 -5.18 1.31
CA SER A 293 -20.31 -4.43 0.23
C SER A 293 -19.88 -5.39 -0.87
N VAL A 294 -20.11 -5.02 -2.11
CA VAL A 294 -19.74 -5.82 -3.30
C VAL A 294 -18.54 -5.24 -4.02
N ALA A 295 -17.96 -6.00 -4.94
CA ALA A 295 -16.90 -5.50 -5.79
C ALA A 295 -17.34 -4.25 -6.56
N GLY A 296 -16.50 -3.21 -6.58
CA GLY A 296 -16.78 -1.90 -7.18
C GLY A 296 -17.29 -0.85 -6.17
N ASP A 297 -17.66 -1.23 -4.95
CA ASP A 297 -18.00 -0.27 -3.90
C ASP A 297 -16.75 0.45 -3.39
N ILE A 298 -16.91 1.69 -2.90
CA ILE A 298 -15.86 2.48 -2.28
C ILE A 298 -16.05 2.44 -0.76
N LEU A 299 -14.99 2.10 -0.02
CA LEU A 299 -15.00 1.98 1.44
C LEU A 299 -14.18 3.10 2.05
N ILE A 300 -14.80 3.88 2.96
CA ILE A 300 -14.15 5.00 3.66
C ILE A 300 -14.16 4.71 5.15
N ALA A 301 -13.02 4.86 5.81
CA ALA A 301 -12.96 4.84 7.27
C ALA A 301 -13.65 6.08 7.84
N SER A 302 -14.77 5.88 8.53
CA SER A 302 -15.59 6.97 9.09
C SER A 302 -15.12 7.42 10.46
N ALA A 303 -14.37 6.58 11.17
CA ALA A 303 -13.89 6.84 12.53
C ALA A 303 -12.44 6.36 12.68
N GLY A 304 -11.79 6.78 13.75
CA GLY A 304 -10.41 6.44 14.10
C GLY A 304 -9.57 7.66 14.37
N GLN A 305 -8.74 7.55 15.41
CA GLN A 305 -7.72 8.55 15.70
C GLN A 305 -6.50 8.37 14.79
N GLY A 306 -5.67 9.40 14.66
CA GLY A 306 -4.51 9.37 13.78
C GLY A 306 -4.90 9.47 12.30
N HIS A 307 -4.30 8.65 11.45
CA HIS A 307 -4.41 8.78 9.99
C HIS A 307 -5.54 7.94 9.35
N THR A 308 -6.27 7.12 10.12
CA THR A 308 -7.23 6.15 9.55
C THR A 308 -8.48 6.82 8.98
N ARG A 309 -9.10 7.75 9.75
CA ARG A 309 -10.33 8.44 9.32
C ARG A 309 -10.13 9.20 8.02
N GLY A 310 -11.00 8.98 7.05
CA GLY A 310 -10.92 9.55 5.69
C GLY A 310 -10.09 8.73 4.70
N GLN A 311 -9.38 7.68 5.16
CA GLN A 311 -8.75 6.75 4.23
C GLN A 311 -9.82 6.03 3.40
N THR A 312 -9.53 5.89 2.11
CA THR A 312 -10.47 5.39 1.11
C THR A 312 -9.85 4.18 0.38
N SER A 313 -10.65 3.12 0.22
CA SER A 313 -10.27 1.91 -0.52
C SER A 313 -11.30 1.58 -1.59
N LEU A 314 -10.84 1.02 -2.69
CA LEU A 314 -11.71 0.38 -3.69
C LEU A 314 -11.88 -1.10 -3.32
N ASN A 315 -13.13 -1.51 -3.11
CA ASN A 315 -13.45 -2.90 -2.83
C ASN A 315 -13.46 -3.73 -4.12
N THR A 316 -12.75 -4.86 -4.14
CA THR A 316 -12.66 -5.75 -5.31
C THR A 316 -13.20 -7.16 -5.05
N ILE A 317 -13.80 -7.38 -3.88
CA ILE A 317 -14.38 -8.65 -3.43
C ILE A 317 -15.71 -8.40 -2.70
N ASP A 318 -16.51 -9.43 -2.53
CA ASP A 318 -17.65 -9.34 -1.63
C ASP A 318 -17.16 -9.41 -0.18
N THR A 319 -17.55 -8.42 0.63
CA THR A 319 -17.16 -8.34 2.04
C THR A 319 -18.22 -7.65 2.89
N TYR A 320 -18.43 -8.16 4.11
CA TYR A 320 -19.23 -7.48 5.12
C TYR A 320 -18.40 -6.41 5.80
N ILE A 321 -19.01 -5.31 6.24
CA ILE A 321 -18.30 -4.15 6.78
C ILE A 321 -18.74 -3.83 8.22
N ASN A 322 -17.81 -3.23 8.99
CA ASN A 322 -18.10 -2.78 10.35
C ASN A 322 -18.78 -1.40 10.39
N GLN A 323 -19.16 -0.94 11.59
CA GLN A 323 -19.82 0.35 11.81
C GLN A 323 -18.93 1.57 11.59
N SER A 324 -17.60 1.39 11.58
CA SER A 324 -16.62 2.46 11.37
C SER A 324 -16.18 2.58 9.90
N VAL A 325 -16.91 1.93 9.00
CA VAL A 325 -16.74 2.04 7.55
C VAL A 325 -18.03 2.56 6.93
N VAL A 326 -17.90 3.57 6.07
CA VAL A 326 -18.96 3.99 5.15
C VAL A 326 -18.67 3.38 3.80
N CYS A 327 -19.67 2.66 3.29
CA CYS A 327 -19.67 2.10 1.94
C CYS A 327 -20.48 3.02 1.01
N ILE A 328 -19.89 3.32 -0.14
CA ILE A 328 -20.52 4.05 -1.23
C ILE A 328 -20.64 3.10 -2.41
N ARG A 329 -21.86 2.79 -2.79
CA ARG A 329 -22.16 2.02 -4.01
C ARG A 329 -22.45 2.99 -5.13
N PRO A 330 -21.63 3.03 -6.19
CA PRO A 330 -21.87 3.91 -7.32
C PRO A 330 -23.21 3.63 -8.01
N ILE A 331 -23.83 4.66 -8.58
CA ILE A 331 -25.10 4.52 -9.34
C ILE A 331 -24.90 3.68 -10.61
N LYS A 332 -23.68 3.67 -11.19
CA LYS A 332 -23.28 2.86 -12.32
C LYS A 332 -21.94 2.19 -12.02
N PRO A 333 -21.72 0.93 -12.43
CA PRO A 333 -20.42 0.26 -12.23
C PRO A 333 -19.23 1.04 -12.81
N SER A 334 -19.41 1.70 -13.96
CA SER A 334 -18.37 2.53 -14.60
C SER A 334 -17.95 3.76 -13.80
N TYR A 335 -18.67 4.09 -12.72
CA TYR A 335 -18.32 5.21 -11.84
C TYR A 335 -17.37 4.80 -10.70
N SER A 336 -17.18 3.50 -10.47
CA SER A 336 -16.42 2.98 -9.33
C SER A 336 -15.01 3.55 -9.26
N THR A 337 -14.26 3.48 -10.35
CA THR A 337 -12.87 3.93 -10.40
C THR A 337 -12.77 5.44 -10.28
N TRP A 338 -13.62 6.18 -10.98
CA TRP A 338 -13.63 7.64 -10.93
C TRP A 338 -14.01 8.17 -9.54
N LEU A 339 -15.08 7.64 -8.92
CA LEU A 339 -15.48 8.00 -7.56
C LEU A 339 -14.40 7.64 -6.53
N TYR A 340 -13.76 6.49 -6.69
CA TYR A 340 -12.65 6.09 -5.83
C TYR A 340 -11.51 7.13 -5.87
N PHE A 341 -11.05 7.53 -7.06
CA PHE A 341 -9.98 8.54 -7.17
C PHE A 341 -10.44 9.92 -6.70
N ASN A 342 -11.69 10.31 -6.99
CA ASN A 342 -12.27 11.55 -6.47
C ASN A 342 -12.22 11.61 -4.95
N LEU A 343 -12.73 10.58 -4.28
CA LEU A 343 -12.81 10.53 -2.82
C LEU A 343 -11.42 10.35 -2.17
N SER A 344 -10.57 9.49 -2.73
CA SER A 344 -9.23 9.28 -2.18
C SER A 344 -8.33 10.52 -2.26
N SER A 345 -8.51 11.37 -3.28
CA SER A 345 -7.79 12.65 -3.41
C SER A 345 -8.25 13.72 -2.40
N ARG A 346 -9.43 13.54 -1.78
CA ARG A 346 -10.07 14.50 -0.87
C ARG A 346 -9.90 14.13 0.61
N TYR A 347 -8.86 13.39 0.95
CA TYR A 347 -8.58 12.97 2.33
C TYR A 347 -8.55 14.13 3.33
N THR A 348 -7.84 15.22 3.00
CA THR A 348 -7.73 16.42 3.86
C THR A 348 -9.07 17.11 4.05
N GLU A 349 -9.88 17.22 3.01
CA GLU A 349 -11.23 17.78 3.06
C GLU A 349 -12.14 16.94 3.96
N MET A 350 -12.15 15.63 3.81
CA MET A 350 -12.92 14.72 4.67
C MET A 350 -12.52 14.85 6.13
N ARG A 351 -11.23 15.03 6.42
CA ARG A 351 -10.74 15.32 7.77
C ARG A 351 -11.30 16.62 8.31
N ALA A 352 -11.20 17.72 7.56
CA ALA A 352 -11.68 19.03 7.95
C ALA A 352 -13.20 19.03 8.21
N ILE A 353 -13.99 18.42 7.31
CA ILE A 353 -15.44 18.31 7.48
C ILE A 353 -15.78 17.51 8.75
N SER A 354 -15.10 16.40 9.01
CA SER A 354 -15.39 15.59 10.19
C SER A 354 -15.02 16.28 11.50
N ASP A 355 -13.94 17.06 11.51
CA ASP A 355 -13.47 17.77 12.71
C ASP A 355 -14.40 18.96 13.05
N SER A 356 -15.04 19.58 12.05
CA SER A 356 -15.97 20.70 12.26
C SER A 356 -17.36 20.28 12.78
N HIS A 357 -17.77 19.02 12.64
CA HIS A 357 -19.14 18.58 12.90
C HIS A 357 -19.35 17.77 14.19
N SER A 358 -18.30 17.30 14.86
CA SER A 358 -18.44 16.60 16.13
C SER A 358 -17.18 16.59 16.99
N ILE A 359 -17.35 16.58 18.32
CA ILE A 359 -16.25 16.46 19.30
C ILE A 359 -15.41 15.17 19.09
N ARG A 360 -16.00 14.11 18.50
CA ARG A 360 -15.32 12.84 18.20
C ARG A 360 -14.87 12.71 16.76
N GLY A 361 -15.18 13.71 15.89
CA GLY A 361 -14.75 13.75 14.50
C GLY A 361 -15.13 12.48 13.73
N SER A 362 -16.41 12.25 13.42
CA SER A 362 -16.85 11.09 12.63
C SER A 362 -17.37 11.54 11.26
N LEU A 363 -16.95 10.85 10.20
CA LEU A 363 -17.52 11.00 8.86
C LEU A 363 -18.83 10.20 8.78
N THR A 364 -19.95 10.90 8.84
CA THR A 364 -21.26 10.26 8.70
C THR A 364 -21.61 10.02 7.23
N THR A 365 -22.53 9.10 6.97
CA THR A 365 -23.09 8.87 5.63
C THR A 365 -23.69 10.15 5.04
N LYS A 366 -24.33 11.00 5.87
CA LYS A 366 -24.91 12.28 5.47
C LYS A 366 -23.83 13.28 5.04
N LEU A 367 -22.73 13.39 5.79
CA LEU A 367 -21.63 14.30 5.44
C LEU A 367 -21.00 13.91 4.11
N ILE A 368 -20.69 12.61 3.93
CA ILE A 368 -20.14 12.12 2.67
C ILE A 368 -21.12 12.32 1.52
N SER A 369 -22.40 12.00 1.71
CA SER A 369 -23.45 12.19 0.70
C SER A 369 -23.56 13.63 0.22
N SER A 370 -23.37 14.61 1.11
CA SER A 370 -23.48 16.04 0.80
C SER A 370 -22.22 16.67 0.17
N MET A 371 -21.10 15.93 0.09
CA MET A 371 -19.87 16.45 -0.54
C MET A 371 -20.12 16.73 -2.01
N LYS A 372 -19.89 17.99 -2.43
CA LYS A 372 -20.10 18.41 -3.81
C LYS A 372 -18.95 18.00 -4.71
N VAL A 373 -19.25 17.78 -5.97
CA VAL A 373 -18.28 17.38 -7.01
C VAL A 373 -18.70 17.91 -8.38
N ALA A 374 -17.73 18.38 -9.16
CA ALA A 374 -17.93 18.66 -10.57
C ALA A 374 -17.89 17.34 -11.34
N SER A 375 -19.05 16.91 -11.83
CA SER A 375 -19.22 15.64 -12.54
C SER A 375 -19.11 15.85 -14.06
N PRO A 376 -18.15 15.22 -14.73
CA PRO A 376 -18.07 15.25 -16.19
C PRO A 376 -19.18 14.43 -16.83
N THR A 377 -19.18 14.32 -18.16
CA THR A 377 -20.12 13.47 -18.89
C THR A 377 -19.91 11.98 -18.56
N ASP A 378 -20.98 11.20 -18.64
CA ASP A 378 -20.96 9.73 -18.47
C ASP A 378 -19.92 9.05 -19.37
N GLU A 379 -19.77 9.56 -20.57
CA GLU A 379 -18.84 9.04 -21.57
C GLU A 379 -17.39 9.23 -21.11
N LEU A 380 -17.06 10.42 -20.56
CA LEU A 380 -15.72 10.71 -20.06
C LEU A 380 -15.40 9.90 -18.80
N ILE A 381 -16.37 9.72 -17.89
CA ILE A 381 -16.21 8.85 -16.71
C ILE A 381 -15.97 7.40 -17.16
N SER A 382 -16.76 6.91 -18.10
CA SER A 382 -16.64 5.53 -18.60
C SER A 382 -15.31 5.30 -19.32
N LEU A 383 -14.84 6.28 -20.09
CA LEU A 383 -13.53 6.20 -20.75
C LEU A 383 -12.38 6.16 -19.72
N PHE A 384 -12.48 6.97 -18.67
CA PHE A 384 -11.50 6.93 -17.57
C PHE A 384 -11.50 5.57 -16.87
N ASP A 385 -12.69 5.01 -16.58
CA ASP A 385 -12.82 3.69 -15.97
C ASP A 385 -12.20 2.59 -16.84
N ILE A 386 -12.45 2.59 -18.16
CA ILE A 386 -11.84 1.64 -19.10
C ILE A 386 -10.31 1.69 -19.02
N ASN A 387 -9.71 2.89 -19.02
CA ASN A 387 -8.26 3.04 -18.96
C ASN A 387 -7.67 2.59 -17.62
N CYS A 388 -8.31 2.97 -16.51
CA CYS A 388 -7.79 2.66 -15.17
C CYS A 388 -8.12 1.24 -14.72
N SER A 389 -9.22 0.63 -15.16
CA SER A 389 -9.61 -0.74 -14.80
C SER A 389 -8.55 -1.78 -15.19
N VAL A 390 -7.84 -1.56 -16.31
CA VAL A 390 -6.71 -2.40 -16.73
C VAL A 390 -5.58 -2.35 -15.69
N PHE A 391 -5.26 -1.15 -15.19
CA PHE A 391 -4.23 -0.97 -14.17
C PHE A 391 -4.65 -1.60 -12.84
N ILE A 392 -5.90 -1.35 -12.40
CA ILE A 392 -6.48 -1.92 -11.18
C ILE A 392 -6.50 -3.44 -11.25
N SER A 393 -6.91 -4.03 -12.37
CA SER A 393 -6.91 -5.47 -12.58
C SER A 393 -5.50 -6.05 -12.49
N LYS A 394 -4.50 -5.37 -13.06
CA LYS A 394 -3.11 -5.79 -12.97
C LYS A 394 -2.57 -5.72 -11.55
N ILE A 395 -2.88 -4.65 -10.81
CA ILE A 395 -2.50 -4.49 -9.40
C ILE A 395 -3.14 -5.61 -8.57
N LYS A 396 -4.45 -5.86 -8.76
CA LYS A 396 -5.18 -6.94 -8.08
C LYS A 396 -4.51 -8.29 -8.29
N ASN A 397 -4.25 -8.67 -9.55
CA ASN A 397 -3.59 -9.94 -9.88
C ASN A 397 -2.19 -10.06 -9.24
N ASN A 398 -1.40 -8.98 -9.23
CA ASN A 398 -0.08 -8.98 -8.59
C ASN A 398 -0.17 -9.12 -7.06
N LEU A 399 -1.22 -8.57 -6.43
CA LEU A 399 -1.46 -8.70 -4.99
C LEU A 399 -1.92 -10.12 -4.64
N GLU A 400 -2.82 -10.71 -5.43
CA GLU A 400 -3.31 -12.09 -5.25
C GLU A 400 -2.18 -13.10 -5.36
N LEU A 401 -1.26 -12.93 -6.31
CA LEU A 401 -0.05 -13.77 -6.43
C LEU A 401 0.83 -13.72 -5.18
N ARG A 402 0.81 -12.62 -4.43
CA ARG A 402 1.57 -12.47 -3.18
C ARG A 402 0.95 -13.24 -2.02
N THR A 403 -0.37 -13.44 -2.03
CA THR A 403 -1.09 -14.15 -0.95
C THR A 403 -1.03 -15.67 -1.10
N TYR A 404 -0.77 -16.18 -2.31
CA TYR A 404 -0.67 -17.61 -2.60
C TYR A 404 0.37 -18.34 -1.74
N PRO A 405 1.60 -17.84 -1.52
CA PRO A 405 2.59 -18.52 -0.68
C PRO A 405 2.24 -18.56 0.80
N LYS A 406 1.48 -17.57 1.31
CA LYS A 406 1.06 -17.54 2.72
C LYS A 406 0.07 -18.67 3.07
N ARG A 407 -0.69 -19.16 2.09
CA ARG A 407 -1.64 -20.27 2.28
C ARG A 407 -0.98 -21.64 2.21
N ASN A 408 0.21 -21.77 1.58
CA ASN A 408 0.90 -23.03 1.35
C ASN A 408 2.27 -23.15 2.02
N CYS A 409 2.82 -22.12 2.64
CA CYS A 409 4.08 -22.18 3.40
C CYS A 409 3.89 -22.65 4.86
N GLN A 410 3.03 -23.63 5.09
CA GLN A 410 3.15 -24.52 6.27
C GLN A 410 4.24 -25.58 6.09
N ILE A 411 5.10 -25.46 5.08
CA ILE A 411 6.09 -26.49 4.69
C ILE A 411 7.48 -26.24 5.33
N ILE A 412 7.65 -25.38 6.30
CA ILE A 412 8.85 -25.38 7.16
C ILE A 412 8.46 -24.94 8.59
N GLN A 413 7.44 -25.52 9.17
CA GLN A 413 7.35 -25.63 10.61
C GLN A 413 7.79 -27.03 10.98
N TYR A 414 8.99 -27.16 11.49
CA TYR A 414 9.37 -28.34 12.22
C TYR A 414 8.52 -28.36 13.49
N ASP A 415 7.65 -29.36 13.57
CA ASP A 415 7.05 -29.77 14.83
C ASP A 415 8.15 -30.02 15.85
N ASN A 416 7.90 -29.48 17.04
CA ASN A 416 8.71 -29.57 18.24
C ASN A 416 9.30 -30.97 18.46
N PHE A 417 10.60 -31.01 18.71
CA PHE A 417 11.23 -31.95 19.62
C PHE A 417 11.83 -31.23 20.81
#